data_686eec11e2dedd35056a890ba7ddb681
#
_entry.id   686eec11e2dedd35056a890ba7ddb681
#
_cell.length_a   1.000
_cell.length_b   1.000
_cell.length_c   1.000
_cell.angle_alpha   90.00
_cell.angle_beta   90.00
_cell.angle_gamma   90.00
#
_symmetry.space_group_name_H-M   'P 1'
#
loop_
_entity.id
_entity.type
_entity.pdbx_description
1 polymer ?
#
loop_
_entity_poly.entity_id
_entity_poly.type
_entity_poly.pdbx_seq_one_letter_code
_entity_poly.pdbx_strand_id
1 'polypeptide(L)'
;KNVLLKYPLFNDSFQYLSAFRFGPQKTYNRDTSLVVNKKQISKVMGQCEYAIHFLEHYKNTNIPINDLAIKTEGEDLIDYRLLSQVELWLQKISPNIKIKIETIGEDFKLKYRFNREKNTITEDMSALNTGFGITYVLPILISILSAKEDSIILIENPEAHIHPKGQAILMELIARAVSLGVQIVIETHSDHIINGSLVALKNKIINPDHLAIFYFNRDENKHVAVSHSLEITNNGHIKRPPKGFFDQID
;
A
#
# COMPACT_ATOMS: atom_id res chain seq x y z
N LYS A 1 -15.31 -28.66 8.05
CA LYS A 1 -14.89 -27.26 7.77
C LYS A 1 -13.37 -27.23 7.87
N ASN A 2 -12.70 -26.69 6.84
CA ASN A 2 -11.24 -26.67 6.76
C ASN A 2 -10.70 -25.78 7.90
N VAL A 3 -9.96 -26.34 8.83
CA VAL A 3 -9.43 -25.66 10.03
C VAL A 3 -8.47 -24.53 9.62
N LEU A 4 -7.74 -24.70 8.50
CA LEU A 4 -6.77 -23.73 7.99
C LEU A 4 -7.42 -22.40 7.59
N LEU A 5 -8.68 -22.39 7.13
CA LEU A 5 -9.39 -21.16 6.75
C LEU A 5 -9.71 -20.23 7.92
N LYS A 6 -9.46 -20.65 9.16
CA LYS A 6 -9.57 -19.77 10.33
C LYS A 6 -8.36 -18.81 10.47
N TYR A 7 -7.24 -19.13 9.84
CA TYR A 7 -6.04 -18.31 9.89
C TYR A 7 -6.02 -17.35 8.69
N PRO A 8 -5.71 -16.05 8.90
CA PRO A 8 -5.66 -15.04 7.83
C PRO A 8 -4.85 -15.45 6.61
N LEU A 9 -3.71 -16.10 6.82
CA LEU A 9 -2.81 -16.57 5.75
C LEU A 9 -3.49 -17.50 4.72
N PHE A 10 -4.59 -18.15 5.09
CA PHE A 10 -5.27 -19.16 4.25
C PHE A 10 -6.68 -18.75 3.81
N ASN A 11 -7.04 -17.48 3.99
CA ASN A 11 -8.38 -16.99 3.65
C ASN A 11 -8.32 -15.64 2.90
N ASP A 12 -9.46 -14.94 2.78
CA ASP A 12 -9.60 -13.65 2.09
C ASP A 12 -8.93 -12.46 2.81
N SER A 13 -8.36 -12.68 3.99
CA SER A 13 -7.67 -11.66 4.78
C SER A 13 -6.15 -11.61 4.53
N PHE A 14 -5.63 -12.39 3.59
CA PHE A 14 -4.23 -12.35 3.16
C PHE A 14 -4.10 -11.70 1.79
N GLN A 15 -3.16 -10.77 1.64
CA GLN A 15 -2.77 -10.19 0.36
C GLN A 15 -1.25 -10.23 0.21
N TYR A 16 -0.76 -10.59 -0.97
CA TYR A 16 0.65 -10.52 -1.33
C TYR A 16 0.86 -9.58 -2.52
N LEU A 17 1.74 -8.60 -2.34
CA LEU A 17 2.09 -7.59 -3.33
C LEU A 17 3.58 -7.66 -3.61
N SER A 18 3.96 -8.31 -4.71
CA SER A 18 5.37 -8.51 -5.07
C SER A 18 6.02 -7.23 -5.61
N ALA A 19 7.35 -7.24 -5.70
CA ALA A 19 8.11 -6.18 -6.35
C ALA A 19 7.75 -6.03 -7.84
N PHE A 20 7.30 -7.11 -8.49
CA PHE A 20 6.89 -7.14 -9.89
C PHE A 20 5.42 -6.79 -10.11
N ARG A 21 4.87 -5.86 -9.32
CA ARG A 21 3.50 -5.39 -9.51
C ARG A 21 3.30 -4.82 -10.91
N PHE A 22 2.11 -5.03 -11.47
CA PHE A 22 1.74 -4.42 -12.74
C PHE A 22 1.75 -2.90 -12.62
N GLY A 23 2.58 -2.27 -13.44
CA GLY A 23 2.56 -0.84 -13.66
C GLY A 23 1.43 -0.43 -14.62
N PRO A 24 1.57 0.73 -15.27
CA PRO A 24 0.59 1.20 -16.25
C PRO A 24 0.40 0.21 -17.40
N GLN A 25 -0.85 -0.16 -17.68
CA GLN A 25 -1.25 -1.04 -18.78
C GLN A 25 -2.24 -0.32 -19.70
N LYS A 26 -2.37 -0.80 -20.95
CA LYS A 26 -3.42 -0.33 -21.88
C LYS A 26 -4.80 -0.71 -21.36
N THR A 27 -4.93 -1.94 -20.89
CA THR A 27 -6.13 -2.52 -20.28
C THR A 27 -5.75 -3.40 -19.12
N TYR A 28 -6.67 -3.59 -18.19
CA TYR A 28 -6.53 -4.46 -17.01
C TYR A 28 -7.59 -5.54 -17.09
N ASN A 29 -7.16 -6.77 -16.91
CA ASN A 29 -8.02 -7.95 -17.07
C ASN A 29 -9.08 -8.05 -15.97
N ARG A 30 -10.14 -8.80 -16.27
CA ARG A 30 -11.18 -9.22 -15.33
C ARG A 30 -10.96 -10.66 -14.88
N ASP A 31 -11.14 -10.91 -13.59
CA ASP A 31 -11.30 -12.27 -13.04
C ASP A 31 -12.31 -12.23 -11.89
N THR A 32 -13.57 -12.53 -12.21
CA THR A 32 -14.66 -12.49 -11.23
C THR A 32 -14.48 -13.54 -10.14
N SER A 33 -13.94 -14.72 -10.47
CA SER A 33 -13.72 -15.77 -9.47
C SER A 33 -12.69 -15.34 -8.42
N LEU A 34 -11.62 -14.69 -8.85
CA LEU A 34 -10.58 -14.22 -7.94
C LEU A 34 -11.03 -13.01 -7.12
N VAL A 35 -11.58 -12.01 -7.79
CA VAL A 35 -11.93 -10.73 -7.16
C VAL A 35 -13.17 -10.87 -6.26
N VAL A 36 -14.26 -11.47 -6.78
CA VAL A 36 -15.53 -11.49 -6.06
C VAL A 36 -15.57 -12.62 -5.03
N ASN A 37 -15.16 -13.85 -5.42
CA ASN A 37 -15.30 -15.00 -4.55
C ASN A 37 -14.16 -15.13 -3.54
N LYS A 38 -12.92 -14.75 -3.94
CA LYS A 38 -11.73 -14.89 -3.09
C LYS A 38 -11.26 -13.57 -2.50
N LYS A 39 -11.81 -12.43 -2.95
CA LYS A 39 -11.40 -11.07 -2.55
C LYS A 39 -9.90 -10.83 -2.69
N GLN A 40 -9.31 -11.31 -3.77
CA GLN A 40 -7.89 -11.17 -4.06
C GLN A 40 -7.68 -10.19 -5.22
N ILE A 41 -6.60 -9.40 -5.15
CA ILE A 41 -6.18 -8.49 -6.23
C ILE A 41 -5.13 -9.12 -7.14
N SER A 42 -4.61 -10.29 -6.76
CA SER A 42 -3.51 -10.95 -7.43
C SER A 42 -3.66 -12.47 -7.40
N LYS A 43 -3.07 -13.14 -8.37
CA LYS A 43 -2.78 -14.57 -8.31
C LYS A 43 -1.57 -14.84 -7.41
N VAL A 44 -1.08 -16.07 -7.44
CA VAL A 44 0.01 -16.54 -6.55
C VAL A 44 1.27 -15.67 -6.59
N MET A 45 1.56 -15.04 -7.74
CA MET A 45 2.80 -14.25 -7.93
C MET A 45 2.75 -12.83 -7.35
N GLY A 46 1.64 -12.39 -6.79
CA GLY A 46 1.54 -11.06 -6.17
C GLY A 46 1.65 -9.89 -7.13
N GLN A 47 1.36 -10.06 -8.42
CA GLN A 47 1.53 -9.03 -9.46
C GLN A 47 0.47 -7.93 -9.44
N CYS A 48 -0.58 -8.10 -8.64
CA CYS A 48 -1.71 -7.16 -8.50
C CYS A 48 -2.46 -6.87 -9.80
N GLU A 49 -2.48 -7.83 -10.71
CA GLU A 49 -3.01 -7.72 -12.05
C GLU A 49 -4.53 -7.47 -12.10
N TYR A 50 -5.23 -7.73 -10.99
CA TYR A 50 -6.67 -7.51 -10.85
C TYR A 50 -7.03 -6.37 -9.89
N ALA A 51 -6.06 -5.55 -9.47
CA ALA A 51 -6.32 -4.44 -8.54
C ALA A 51 -7.35 -3.45 -9.08
N ILE A 52 -7.34 -3.16 -10.38
CA ILE A 52 -8.30 -2.26 -11.03
C ILE A 52 -9.69 -2.88 -11.09
N HIS A 53 -9.81 -4.18 -11.38
CA HIS A 53 -11.08 -4.90 -11.29
C HIS A 53 -11.63 -4.89 -9.86
N PHE A 54 -10.77 -5.13 -8.87
CA PHE A 54 -11.16 -5.09 -7.45
C PHE A 54 -11.69 -3.71 -7.07
N LEU A 55 -10.97 -2.65 -7.41
CA LEU A 55 -11.39 -1.29 -7.13
C LEU A 55 -12.73 -0.96 -7.80
N GLU A 56 -12.91 -1.32 -9.08
CA GLU A 56 -14.16 -1.09 -9.80
C GLU A 56 -15.33 -1.85 -9.18
N HIS A 57 -15.12 -3.11 -8.79
CA HIS A 57 -16.16 -3.94 -8.18
C HIS A 57 -16.60 -3.42 -6.80
N TYR A 58 -15.64 -3.04 -5.96
CA TYR A 58 -15.88 -2.62 -4.58
C TYR A 58 -15.92 -1.08 -4.39
N LYS A 59 -15.88 -0.29 -5.44
CA LYS A 59 -15.77 1.18 -5.38
C LYS A 59 -16.77 1.88 -4.48
N ASN A 60 -18.00 1.34 -4.39
CA ASN A 60 -19.09 1.89 -3.59
C ASN A 60 -19.26 1.18 -2.22
N THR A 61 -18.43 0.21 -1.91
CA THR A 61 -18.43 -0.48 -0.61
C THR A 61 -17.63 0.36 0.39
N ASN A 62 -18.11 0.50 1.60
CA ASN A 62 -17.36 1.19 2.65
C ASN A 62 -16.11 0.39 3.02
N ILE A 63 -15.02 1.10 3.32
CA ILE A 63 -13.81 0.49 3.86
C ILE A 63 -14.13 -0.20 5.19
N PRO A 64 -13.58 -1.40 5.47
CA PRO A 64 -13.91 -2.15 6.69
C PRO A 64 -13.48 -1.46 7.98
N ILE A 65 -12.36 -0.76 7.96
CA ILE A 65 -11.81 -0.04 9.12
C ILE A 65 -12.05 1.47 8.92
N ASN A 66 -13.14 1.98 9.50
CA ASN A 66 -13.56 3.37 9.31
C ASN A 66 -12.52 4.39 9.79
N ASP A 67 -11.69 4.05 10.79
CA ASP A 67 -10.67 4.94 11.35
C ASP A 67 -9.48 5.18 10.39
N LEU A 68 -9.38 4.43 9.30
CA LEU A 68 -8.47 4.70 8.20
C LEU A 68 -8.97 5.81 7.27
N ALA A 69 -10.26 6.16 7.34
CA ALA A 69 -10.83 7.19 6.48
C ALA A 69 -10.28 8.58 6.82
N ILE A 70 -10.09 9.36 5.77
CA ILE A 70 -9.77 10.77 5.87
C ILE A 70 -10.87 11.62 5.23
N LYS A 71 -11.02 12.84 5.71
CA LYS A 71 -11.99 13.81 5.19
C LYS A 71 -11.49 14.46 3.90
N THR A 72 -12.43 14.77 3.03
CA THR A 72 -12.20 15.77 1.98
C THR A 72 -12.05 17.15 2.63
N GLU A 73 -11.08 17.92 2.17
CA GLU A 73 -10.88 19.28 2.67
C GLU A 73 -12.12 20.15 2.38
N GLY A 74 -12.64 20.81 3.42
CA GLY A 74 -13.84 21.65 3.33
C GLY A 74 -15.18 20.92 3.41
N GLU A 75 -15.20 19.59 3.58
CA GLU A 75 -16.44 18.83 3.79
C GLU A 75 -16.61 18.46 5.26
N ASP A 76 -17.86 18.47 5.76
CA ASP A 76 -18.19 18.08 7.13
C ASP A 76 -18.32 16.57 7.29
N LEU A 77 -18.76 15.86 6.26
CA LEU A 77 -18.99 14.43 6.27
C LEU A 77 -17.83 13.65 5.67
N ILE A 78 -17.58 12.45 6.20
CA ILE A 78 -16.59 11.51 5.67
C ILE A 78 -17.27 10.57 4.68
N ASP A 79 -16.71 10.45 3.49
CA ASP A 79 -17.11 9.41 2.52
C ASP A 79 -16.27 8.15 2.74
N TYR A 80 -16.87 7.12 3.31
CA TYR A 80 -16.19 5.85 3.63
C TYR A 80 -16.04 4.90 2.44
N ARG A 81 -16.56 5.22 1.25
CA ARG A 81 -16.46 4.34 0.08
C ARG A 81 -15.02 4.12 -0.35
N LEU A 82 -14.70 2.89 -0.73
CA LEU A 82 -13.33 2.49 -1.08
C LEU A 82 -12.70 3.40 -2.14
N LEU A 83 -13.40 3.68 -3.25
CA LEU A 83 -12.86 4.56 -4.29
C LEU A 83 -12.55 5.95 -3.76
N SER A 84 -13.45 6.53 -2.98
CA SER A 84 -13.26 7.87 -2.39
C SER A 84 -12.04 7.90 -1.47
N GLN A 85 -11.87 6.89 -0.62
CA GLN A 85 -10.74 6.83 0.28
C GLN A 85 -9.41 6.53 -0.44
N VAL A 86 -9.42 5.66 -1.46
CA VAL A 86 -8.24 5.44 -2.32
C VAL A 86 -7.84 6.73 -3.01
N GLU A 87 -8.79 7.50 -3.57
CA GLU A 87 -8.51 8.80 -4.19
C GLU A 87 -7.94 9.81 -3.19
N LEU A 88 -8.53 9.93 -1.99
CA LEU A 88 -8.09 10.89 -0.98
C LEU A 88 -6.66 10.59 -0.51
N TRP A 89 -6.34 9.32 -0.23
CA TRP A 89 -4.97 8.93 0.10
C TRP A 89 -4.01 9.12 -1.05
N LEU A 90 -4.44 8.84 -2.28
CA LEU A 90 -3.64 9.07 -3.47
C LEU A 90 -3.39 10.58 -3.71
N GLN A 91 -4.35 11.45 -3.40
CA GLN A 91 -4.20 12.91 -3.49
C GLN A 91 -3.17 13.48 -2.51
N LYS A 92 -2.95 12.86 -1.36
CA LYS A 92 -1.84 13.23 -0.47
C LYS A 92 -0.48 13.01 -1.16
N ILE A 93 -0.36 11.94 -1.98
CA ILE A 93 0.85 11.60 -2.74
C ILE A 93 0.98 12.44 -4.01
N SER A 94 -0.12 12.55 -4.77
CA SER A 94 -0.22 13.29 -6.03
C SER A 94 -1.45 14.22 -5.99
N PRO A 95 -1.27 15.51 -5.64
CA PRO A 95 -2.37 16.43 -5.42
C PRO A 95 -3.35 16.54 -6.59
N ASN A 96 -4.62 16.71 -6.26
CA ASN A 96 -5.72 16.96 -7.22
C ASN A 96 -6.04 15.80 -8.18
N ILE A 97 -5.46 14.62 -7.99
CA ILE A 97 -5.71 13.46 -8.84
C ILE A 97 -7.10 12.86 -8.58
N LYS A 98 -7.73 12.38 -9.63
CA LYS A 98 -8.98 11.61 -9.62
C LYS A 98 -8.82 10.36 -10.47
N ILE A 99 -9.44 9.27 -10.04
CA ILE A 99 -9.43 7.97 -10.72
C ILE A 99 -10.68 7.81 -11.55
N LYS A 100 -10.52 7.38 -12.79
CA LYS A 100 -11.62 6.97 -13.66
C LYS A 100 -11.35 5.58 -14.21
N ILE A 101 -12.28 4.67 -14.00
CA ILE A 101 -12.22 3.31 -14.53
C ILE A 101 -13.35 3.19 -15.56
N GLU A 102 -12.99 2.80 -16.78
CA GLU A 102 -13.93 2.55 -17.88
C GLU A 102 -13.93 1.08 -18.24
N THR A 103 -15.11 0.48 -18.39
CA THR A 103 -15.25 -0.88 -18.90
C THR A 103 -15.16 -0.87 -20.43
N ILE A 104 -14.27 -1.69 -21.00
CA ILE A 104 -14.07 -1.83 -22.44
C ILE A 104 -14.13 -3.32 -22.78
N GLY A 105 -15.26 -3.76 -23.34
CA GLY A 105 -15.52 -5.17 -23.55
C GLY A 105 -15.49 -5.93 -22.22
N GLU A 106 -14.60 -6.91 -22.10
CA GLU A 106 -14.41 -7.69 -20.86
C GLU A 106 -13.37 -7.12 -19.91
N ASP A 107 -12.61 -6.10 -20.32
CA ASP A 107 -11.49 -5.50 -19.58
C ASP A 107 -11.83 -4.11 -19.02
N PHE A 108 -10.89 -3.56 -18.27
CA PHE A 108 -10.95 -2.21 -17.72
C PHE A 108 -9.84 -1.33 -18.27
N LYS A 109 -10.14 -0.04 -18.41
CA LYS A 109 -9.17 1.00 -18.74
C LYS A 109 -9.06 1.98 -17.57
N LEU A 110 -7.86 2.15 -17.05
CA LEU A 110 -7.56 3.11 -16.01
C LEU A 110 -7.15 4.45 -16.63
N LYS A 111 -7.79 5.51 -16.18
CA LYS A 111 -7.48 6.88 -16.54
C LYS A 111 -7.38 7.74 -15.29
N TYR A 112 -6.65 8.83 -15.40
CA TYR A 112 -6.52 9.83 -14.35
C TYR A 112 -6.98 11.19 -14.86
N ARG A 113 -7.52 12.01 -13.94
CA ARG A 113 -7.83 13.42 -14.14
C ARG A 113 -7.18 14.22 -13.04
N PHE A 114 -6.93 15.48 -13.29
CA PHE A 114 -6.46 16.40 -12.27
C PHE A 114 -7.40 17.60 -12.18
N ASN A 115 -7.84 17.92 -10.96
CA ASN A 115 -8.57 19.15 -10.72
C ASN A 115 -7.59 20.32 -10.87
N ARG A 116 -7.99 21.35 -11.62
CA ARG A 116 -7.26 22.60 -11.77
C ARG A 116 -7.95 23.70 -10.95
N GLU A 117 -7.23 24.80 -10.74
CA GLU A 117 -7.81 26.00 -10.18
C GLU A 117 -9.08 26.41 -10.96
N LYS A 118 -10.04 27.05 -10.30
CA LYS A 118 -11.35 27.48 -10.86
C LYS A 118 -12.31 26.34 -11.26
N ASN A 119 -12.28 25.19 -10.55
CA ASN A 119 -13.20 24.06 -10.80
C ASN A 119 -13.14 23.50 -12.24
N THR A 120 -12.03 23.67 -12.92
CA THR A 120 -11.81 23.02 -14.22
C THR A 120 -11.10 21.68 -14.01
N ILE A 121 -11.43 20.69 -14.82
CA ILE A 121 -10.87 19.34 -14.79
C ILE A 121 -10.03 19.15 -16.05
N THR A 122 -8.87 18.48 -15.94
CA THR A 122 -8.11 18.11 -17.14
C THR A 122 -8.87 17.08 -17.98
N GLU A 123 -8.50 16.92 -19.24
CA GLU A 123 -8.90 15.76 -20.02
C GLU A 123 -8.44 14.45 -19.35
N ASP A 124 -9.11 13.34 -19.73
CA ASP A 124 -8.76 12.02 -19.25
C ASP A 124 -7.37 11.62 -19.77
N MET A 125 -6.42 11.42 -18.86
CA MET A 125 -5.09 10.94 -19.20
C MET A 125 -5.00 9.44 -18.99
N SER A 126 -4.44 8.72 -19.97
CA SER A 126 -4.14 7.30 -19.83
C SER A 126 -3.13 7.07 -18.69
N ALA A 127 -3.28 5.97 -17.97
CA ALA A 127 -2.28 5.54 -16.97
C ALA A 127 -0.87 5.43 -17.57
N LEU A 128 -0.74 5.11 -18.87
CA LEU A 128 0.54 5.06 -19.58
C LEU A 128 1.25 6.41 -19.69
N ASN A 129 0.48 7.51 -19.70
CA ASN A 129 0.99 8.88 -19.84
C ASN A 129 1.07 9.62 -18.50
N THR A 130 0.72 8.94 -17.41
CA THR A 130 0.79 9.47 -16.06
C THR A 130 1.97 8.79 -15.34
N GLY A 131 2.66 9.48 -14.44
CA GLY A 131 3.85 8.94 -13.79
C GLY A 131 3.66 7.53 -13.21
N PHE A 132 4.64 6.66 -13.40
CA PHE A 132 4.61 5.24 -12.99
C PHE A 132 4.24 5.05 -11.52
N GLY A 133 4.76 5.89 -10.63
CA GLY A 133 4.57 5.77 -9.19
C GLY A 133 3.10 5.78 -8.76
N ILE A 134 2.25 6.53 -9.45
CA ILE A 134 0.81 6.59 -9.17
C ILE A 134 0.16 5.21 -9.34
N THR A 135 0.45 4.53 -10.44
CA THR A 135 -0.12 3.21 -10.73
C THR A 135 0.52 2.11 -9.85
N TYR A 136 1.80 2.26 -9.48
CA TYR A 136 2.47 1.30 -8.59
C TYR A 136 1.99 1.37 -7.14
N VAL A 137 1.62 2.55 -6.64
CA VAL A 137 1.11 2.69 -5.26
C VAL A 137 -0.35 2.26 -5.13
N LEU A 138 -1.12 2.33 -6.22
CA LEU A 138 -2.56 2.09 -6.19
C LEU A 138 -2.96 0.72 -5.62
N PRO A 139 -2.34 -0.43 -6.01
CA PRO A 139 -2.64 -1.71 -5.38
C PRO A 139 -2.37 -1.76 -3.88
N ILE A 140 -1.36 -1.03 -3.40
CA ILE A 140 -1.03 -0.97 -1.97
C ILE A 140 -2.15 -0.23 -1.22
N LEU A 141 -2.58 0.94 -1.72
CA LEU A 141 -3.70 1.69 -1.15
C LEU A 141 -4.98 0.84 -1.12
N ILE A 142 -5.31 0.15 -2.23
CA ILE A 142 -6.47 -0.73 -2.33
C ILE A 142 -6.42 -1.84 -1.27
N SER A 143 -5.27 -2.51 -1.14
CA SER A 143 -5.10 -3.63 -0.20
C SER A 143 -5.25 -3.19 1.25
N ILE A 144 -4.63 -2.07 1.63
CA ILE A 144 -4.68 -1.57 3.00
C ILE A 144 -6.09 -1.06 3.34
N LEU A 145 -6.71 -0.27 2.45
CA LEU A 145 -8.02 0.32 2.68
C LEU A 145 -9.17 -0.70 2.60
N SER A 146 -8.95 -1.86 1.97
CA SER A 146 -9.91 -2.98 1.96
C SER A 146 -9.64 -4.04 3.01
N ALA A 147 -8.56 -3.90 3.79
CA ALA A 147 -8.22 -4.82 4.86
C ALA A 147 -9.21 -4.74 6.02
N LYS A 148 -9.41 -5.87 6.68
CA LYS A 148 -10.13 -5.99 7.96
C LYS A 148 -9.10 -6.06 9.09
N GLU A 149 -9.57 -5.89 10.31
CA GLU A 149 -8.81 -6.30 11.50
C GLU A 149 -8.34 -7.76 11.36
N ASP A 150 -7.16 -8.07 11.84
CA ASP A 150 -6.48 -9.37 11.72
C ASP A 150 -6.07 -9.77 10.28
N SER A 151 -6.18 -8.87 9.29
CA SER A 151 -5.63 -9.13 7.95
C SER A 151 -4.10 -9.15 7.96
N ILE A 152 -3.52 -9.92 7.03
CA ILE A 152 -2.07 -9.97 6.79
C ILE A 152 -1.79 -9.47 5.37
N ILE A 153 -0.93 -8.46 5.24
CA ILE A 153 -0.49 -7.92 3.94
C ILE A 153 1.03 -8.03 3.85
N LEU A 154 1.53 -8.73 2.83
CA LEU A 154 2.95 -8.79 2.50
C LEU A 154 3.21 -7.84 1.31
N ILE A 155 4.16 -6.92 1.46
CA ILE A 155 4.48 -5.90 0.44
C ILE A 155 5.98 -5.88 0.18
N GLU A 156 6.37 -6.11 -1.06
CA GLU A 156 7.76 -5.93 -1.50
C GLU A 156 7.92 -4.58 -2.21
N ASN A 157 9.02 -3.89 -1.97
CA ASN A 157 9.40 -2.59 -2.55
C ASN A 157 8.23 -1.58 -2.60
N PRO A 158 7.59 -1.22 -1.48
CA PRO A 158 6.49 -0.24 -1.47
C PRO A 158 6.92 1.12 -2.01
N GLU A 159 8.20 1.44 -1.91
CA GLU A 159 8.82 2.68 -2.39
C GLU A 159 8.93 2.82 -3.91
N ALA A 160 8.76 1.73 -4.66
CA ALA A 160 9.04 1.70 -6.09
C ALA A 160 8.35 2.84 -6.85
N HIS A 161 9.14 3.65 -7.55
CA HIS A 161 8.72 4.81 -8.35
C HIS A 161 7.99 5.94 -7.59
N ILE A 162 8.02 5.95 -6.26
CA ILE A 162 7.36 6.97 -5.44
C ILE A 162 8.39 7.98 -4.92
N HIS A 163 8.09 9.27 -5.06
CA HIS A 163 8.91 10.33 -4.48
C HIS A 163 9.00 10.19 -2.95
N PRO A 164 10.13 10.52 -2.28
CA PRO A 164 10.30 10.41 -0.83
C PRO A 164 9.13 10.94 0.02
N LYS A 165 8.55 12.08 -0.35
CA LYS A 165 7.35 12.61 0.32
C LYS A 165 6.17 11.64 0.24
N GLY A 166 5.98 10.97 -0.90
CA GLY A 166 4.92 9.97 -1.09
C GLY A 166 5.16 8.71 -0.26
N GLN A 167 6.42 8.32 -0.09
CA GLN A 167 6.80 7.19 0.77
C GLN A 167 6.46 7.47 2.25
N ALA A 168 6.70 8.69 2.72
CA ALA A 168 6.33 9.09 4.09
C ALA A 168 4.79 9.04 4.29
N ILE A 169 4.00 9.48 3.32
CA ILE A 169 2.54 9.41 3.35
C ILE A 169 2.05 7.96 3.35
N LEU A 170 2.67 7.11 2.52
CA LEU A 170 2.35 5.69 2.49
C LEU A 170 2.62 5.03 3.86
N MET A 171 3.74 5.36 4.50
CA MET A 171 4.06 4.87 5.84
C MET A 171 3.10 5.39 6.91
N GLU A 172 2.55 6.62 6.77
CA GLU A 172 1.47 7.10 7.65
C GLU A 172 0.25 6.18 7.58
N LEU A 173 -0.20 5.83 6.36
CA LEU A 173 -1.34 4.90 6.18
C LEU A 173 -1.04 3.52 6.74
N ILE A 174 0.15 2.97 6.45
CA ILE A 174 0.60 1.67 6.96
C ILE A 174 0.59 1.66 8.49
N ALA A 175 1.17 2.66 9.13
CA ALA A 175 1.22 2.76 10.58
C ALA A 175 -0.19 2.85 11.21
N ARG A 176 -1.10 3.60 10.61
CA ARG A 176 -2.50 3.66 11.05
C ARG A 176 -3.17 2.28 10.92
N ALA A 177 -2.99 1.57 9.80
CA ALA A 177 -3.55 0.24 9.61
C ALA A 177 -3.01 -0.76 10.65
N VAL A 178 -1.70 -0.72 10.94
CA VAL A 178 -1.08 -1.55 11.98
C VAL A 178 -1.65 -1.23 13.36
N SER A 179 -1.85 0.04 13.72
CA SER A 179 -2.44 0.43 15.01
C SER A 179 -3.90 -0.04 15.16
N LEU A 180 -4.56 -0.36 14.06
CA LEU A 180 -5.94 -0.84 13.97
C LEU A 180 -6.04 -2.35 13.69
N GLY A 181 -4.98 -3.11 13.99
CA GLY A 181 -4.98 -4.56 13.98
C GLY A 181 -4.63 -5.23 12.65
N VAL A 182 -4.15 -4.50 11.64
CA VAL A 182 -3.67 -5.11 10.39
C VAL A 182 -2.19 -5.46 10.54
N GLN A 183 -1.81 -6.72 10.30
CA GLN A 183 -0.41 -7.12 10.25
C GLN A 183 0.17 -6.83 8.87
N ILE A 184 1.25 -6.04 8.80
CA ILE A 184 1.91 -5.70 7.53
C ILE A 184 3.38 -6.10 7.60
N VAL A 185 3.81 -6.90 6.62
CA VAL A 185 5.21 -7.28 6.45
C VAL A 185 5.74 -6.57 5.21
N ILE A 186 6.85 -5.83 5.36
CA ILE A 186 7.43 -5.01 4.30
C ILE A 186 8.84 -5.48 4.04
N GLU A 187 9.17 -5.73 2.78
CA GLU A 187 10.54 -5.80 2.28
C GLU A 187 10.84 -4.48 1.58
N THR A 188 11.96 -3.85 1.92
CA THR A 188 12.32 -2.53 1.39
C THR A 188 13.81 -2.28 1.37
N HIS A 189 14.25 -1.47 0.40
CA HIS A 189 15.59 -0.90 0.32
C HIS A 189 15.59 0.61 0.58
N SER A 190 14.47 1.18 1.04
CA SER A 190 14.32 2.62 1.26
C SER A 190 14.52 3.02 2.72
N ASP A 191 15.44 3.92 2.95
CA ASP A 191 15.62 4.63 4.23
C ASP A 191 14.39 5.46 4.59
N HIS A 192 13.66 6.02 3.61
CA HIS A 192 12.43 6.77 3.84
C HIS A 192 11.29 5.91 4.39
N ILE A 193 11.17 4.65 3.94
CA ILE A 193 10.19 3.70 4.47
C ILE A 193 10.55 3.36 5.93
N ILE A 194 11.81 3.04 6.20
CA ILE A 194 12.26 2.73 7.57
C ILE A 194 12.10 3.95 8.46
N ASN A 195 12.59 5.13 8.04
CA ASN A 195 12.44 6.36 8.81
C ASN A 195 10.97 6.69 9.08
N GLY A 196 10.09 6.47 8.11
CA GLY A 196 8.64 6.66 8.28
C GLY A 196 8.06 5.80 9.41
N SER A 197 8.52 4.53 9.55
CA SER A 197 8.11 3.65 10.64
C SER A 197 8.62 4.14 12.02
N LEU A 198 9.85 4.65 12.08
CA LEU A 198 10.43 5.23 13.30
C LEU A 198 9.72 6.54 13.70
N VAL A 199 9.33 7.36 12.71
CA VAL A 199 8.53 8.58 12.93
C VAL A 199 7.14 8.22 13.45
N ALA A 200 6.50 7.17 12.92
CA ALA A 200 5.21 6.71 13.43
C ALA A 200 5.28 6.27 14.89
N LEU A 201 6.37 5.60 15.28
CA LEU A 201 6.65 5.23 16.66
C LEU A 201 6.87 6.48 17.55
N LYS A 202 7.72 7.43 17.11
CA LYS A 202 7.97 8.69 17.81
C LYS A 202 6.70 9.49 18.04
N ASN A 203 5.80 9.50 17.05
CA ASN A 203 4.52 10.21 17.10
C ASN A 203 3.43 9.41 17.83
N LYS A 204 3.77 8.22 18.37
CA LYS A 204 2.85 7.34 19.10
C LYS A 204 1.63 6.88 18.28
N ILE A 205 1.77 6.81 16.95
CA ILE A 205 0.77 6.19 16.06
C ILE A 205 0.77 4.69 16.26
N ILE A 206 1.96 4.09 16.44
CA ILE A 206 2.16 2.68 16.81
C ILE A 206 2.94 2.57 18.11
N ASN A 207 2.81 1.46 18.82
CA ASN A 207 3.62 1.12 19.99
C ASN A 207 4.88 0.36 19.58
N PRO A 208 5.94 0.34 20.42
CA PRO A 208 7.17 -0.42 20.14
C PRO A 208 6.93 -1.90 19.82
N ASP A 209 5.97 -2.53 20.50
CA ASP A 209 5.61 -3.94 20.28
C ASP A 209 4.95 -4.21 18.92
N HIS A 210 4.55 -3.17 18.21
CA HIS A 210 3.97 -3.26 16.85
C HIS A 210 5.02 -3.12 15.74
N LEU A 211 6.30 -2.92 16.06
CA LEU A 211 7.35 -2.72 15.07
C LEU A 211 8.55 -3.62 15.33
N ALA A 212 8.86 -4.47 14.35
CA ALA A 212 10.10 -5.22 14.31
C ALA A 212 10.83 -4.92 13.00
N ILE A 213 12.12 -4.62 13.06
CA ILE A 213 12.97 -4.37 11.88
C ILE A 213 14.08 -5.42 11.89
N PHE A 214 14.24 -6.09 10.75
CA PHE A 214 15.29 -7.06 10.50
C PHE A 214 16.15 -6.59 9.34
N TYR A 215 17.46 -6.52 9.57
CA TYR A 215 18.44 -6.26 8.55
C TYR A 215 19.09 -7.56 8.08
N PHE A 216 19.17 -7.75 6.77
CA PHE A 216 19.77 -8.92 6.16
C PHE A 216 21.06 -8.53 5.45
N ASN A 217 22.15 -9.21 5.74
CA ASN A 217 23.40 -9.12 4.99
C ASN A 217 23.88 -10.51 4.56
N ARG A 218 24.81 -10.55 3.63
CA ARG A 218 25.44 -11.78 3.21
C ARG A 218 26.75 -11.98 3.99
N ASP A 219 26.90 -13.16 4.60
CA ASP A 219 28.20 -13.62 5.07
C ASP A 219 28.99 -14.12 3.85
N GLU A 220 30.02 -13.36 3.44
CA GLU A 220 30.82 -13.66 2.25
C GLU A 220 31.62 -14.96 2.39
N ASN A 221 32.01 -15.35 3.61
CA ASN A 221 32.78 -16.56 3.85
C ASN A 221 31.91 -17.83 3.78
N LYS A 222 30.70 -17.73 4.28
CA LYS A 222 29.76 -18.86 4.34
C LYS A 222 28.76 -18.89 3.19
N HIS A 223 28.68 -17.80 2.40
CA HIS A 223 27.72 -17.60 1.32
C HIS A 223 26.23 -17.77 1.77
N VAL A 224 25.94 -17.42 3.00
CA VAL A 224 24.59 -17.47 3.58
C VAL A 224 24.09 -16.07 3.91
N ALA A 225 22.77 -15.90 3.92
CA ALA A 225 22.14 -14.69 4.44
C ALA A 225 22.10 -14.76 5.98
N VAL A 226 22.45 -13.66 6.63
CA VAL A 226 22.38 -13.50 8.09
C VAL A 226 21.39 -12.38 8.40
N SER A 227 20.45 -12.64 9.30
CA SER A 227 19.49 -11.64 9.76
C SER A 227 19.92 -11.06 11.10
N HIS A 228 19.73 -9.76 11.27
CA HIS A 228 19.96 -9.02 12.50
C HIS A 228 18.67 -8.31 12.90
N SER A 229 18.13 -8.66 14.05
CA SER A 229 17.02 -7.89 14.64
C SER A 229 17.56 -6.57 15.18
N LEU A 230 16.96 -5.45 14.79
CA LEU A 230 17.37 -4.12 15.25
C LEU A 230 16.65 -3.77 16.54
N GLU A 231 17.42 -3.36 17.56
CA GLU A 231 16.84 -2.82 18.78
C GLU A 231 16.35 -1.39 18.56
N ILE A 232 15.07 -1.15 18.79
CA ILE A 232 14.44 0.15 18.63
C ILE A 232 14.04 0.70 20.00
N THR A 233 14.34 1.98 20.25
CA THR A 233 13.90 2.67 21.47
C THR A 233 12.45 3.13 21.34
N ASN A 234 11.78 3.39 22.47
CA ASN A 234 10.42 3.94 22.49
C ASN A 234 10.29 5.31 21.78
N ASN A 235 11.42 6.00 21.56
CA ASN A 235 11.47 7.29 20.85
C ASN A 235 11.81 7.15 19.35
N GLY A 236 11.79 5.92 18.81
CA GLY A 236 12.05 5.68 17.39
C GLY A 236 13.52 5.82 16.99
N HIS A 237 14.47 5.52 17.89
CA HIS A 237 15.89 5.46 17.55
C HIS A 237 16.35 3.99 17.48
N ILE A 238 17.13 3.66 16.47
CA ILE A 238 17.78 2.37 16.35
C ILE A 238 19.05 2.38 17.22
N LYS A 239 19.16 1.42 18.13
CA LYS A 239 20.38 1.23 18.93
C LYS A 239 21.40 0.42 18.11
N ARG A 240 22.63 0.96 17.99
CA ARG A 240 23.77 0.24 17.38
C ARG A 240 23.42 -0.34 16.00
N PRO A 241 23.13 0.51 15.00
CA PRO A 241 22.85 0.03 13.65
C PRO A 241 24.05 -0.80 13.16
N PRO A 242 23.82 -1.92 12.47
CA PRO A 242 24.91 -2.71 11.91
C PRO A 242 25.61 -1.93 10.79
N LYS A 243 26.90 -2.22 10.58
CA LYS A 243 27.68 -1.63 9.49
C LYS A 243 26.99 -1.92 8.15
N GLY A 244 26.86 -0.93 7.29
CA GLY A 244 26.15 -1.02 6.01
C GLY A 244 24.65 -0.73 6.09
N PHE A 245 24.11 -0.48 7.29
CA PHE A 245 22.71 -0.09 7.47
C PHE A 245 22.60 1.44 7.38
N PHE A 246 22.31 1.97 6.19
CA PHE A 246 22.11 3.41 5.90
C PHE A 246 23.25 4.33 6.40
N ASP A 247 24.49 3.83 6.46
CA ASP A 247 25.68 4.53 6.88
C ASP A 247 26.38 5.27 5.72
N GLN A 248 25.68 5.54 4.62
CA GLN A 248 26.19 6.30 3.47
C GLN A 248 26.17 7.82 3.68
N ILE A 249 25.84 8.29 4.88
CA ILE A 249 25.87 9.72 5.24
C ILE A 249 26.92 9.90 6.34
N ASP A 250 28.17 9.79 5.95
CA ASP A 250 29.34 10.34 6.67
C ASP A 250 29.94 11.50 5.89
#